data_f680942d6a4aebbdab69738e181e7c67
#
_entry.id   f680942d6a4aebbdab69738e181e7c67
#
_cell.length_a   1.000
_cell.length_b   1.000
_cell.length_c   1.000
_cell.angle_alpha   90.00
_cell.angle_beta   90.00
_cell.angle_gamma   90.00
#
_symmetry.space_group_name_H-M   'P 1'
#
loop_
_entity.id
_entity.type
_entity.pdbx_description
1 polymer ?
#
loop_
_entity_poly.entity_id
_entity_poly.type
_entity_poly.pdbx_seq_one_letter_code
_entity_poly.pdbx_strand_id
1 'polypeptide(L)'
;SKNYSTSKTTRYPFVSHRIAIDINDYLNAPPIDWMNKFVVFSRYINPKESEILIADYTLRFQKVIIFGGLNIFPKWTDDKQETFYYTSYKNLVPTLLKYNIYTRKTQKISSSDGMIVCSDISNKSSKIILTMAPNAQPDIYVYDTASRVKTRLTRYRGIDVGGSFVENDSKIVFVS
;
A
#
# COMPACT_ATOMS: atom_id res chain seq x y z
N SER A 1 13.60 -23.10 -26.23
CA SER A 1 13.58 -21.62 -26.33
C SER A 1 12.27 -21.07 -25.80
N LYS A 2 12.32 -19.94 -25.07
CA LYS A 2 11.13 -19.19 -24.62
C LYS A 2 10.97 -17.94 -25.48
N ASN A 3 9.74 -17.63 -25.87
CA ASN A 3 9.41 -16.42 -26.60
C ASN A 3 8.80 -15.39 -25.65
N TYR A 4 9.26 -14.15 -25.72
CA TYR A 4 8.78 -13.05 -24.90
C TYR A 4 8.17 -11.98 -25.79
N SER A 5 6.97 -11.53 -25.46
CA SER A 5 6.29 -10.47 -26.20
C SER A 5 5.48 -9.58 -25.27
N THR A 6 5.20 -8.38 -25.73
CA THR A 6 4.25 -7.46 -25.07
C THR A 6 3.42 -6.76 -26.14
N SER A 7 2.14 -6.59 -25.86
CA SER A 7 1.22 -5.84 -26.75
C SER A 7 1.37 -4.32 -26.60
N LYS A 8 2.07 -3.85 -25.57
CA LYS A 8 2.28 -2.42 -25.28
C LYS A 8 3.76 -2.12 -25.08
N THR A 9 4.32 -1.27 -25.94
CA THR A 9 5.72 -0.84 -25.86
C THR A 9 6.10 -0.31 -24.48
N THR A 10 5.21 0.42 -23.80
CA THR A 10 5.44 0.94 -22.45
C THR A 10 5.66 -0.14 -21.38
N ARG A 11 5.34 -1.41 -21.67
CA ARG A 11 5.52 -2.54 -20.77
C ARG A 11 6.79 -3.35 -21.01
N TYR A 12 7.69 -2.88 -21.86
CA TYR A 12 8.96 -3.57 -22.11
C TYR A 12 9.78 -3.87 -20.84
N PRO A 13 9.76 -3.06 -19.75
CA PRO A 13 10.51 -3.40 -18.53
C PRO A 13 10.08 -4.75 -17.95
N PHE A 14 8.78 -5.06 -17.97
CA PHE A 14 8.28 -6.36 -17.47
C PHE A 14 8.69 -7.55 -18.34
N VAL A 15 8.96 -7.34 -19.63
CA VAL A 15 9.56 -8.38 -20.48
C VAL A 15 10.98 -8.66 -20.04
N SER A 16 11.77 -7.61 -19.82
CA SER A 16 13.15 -7.72 -19.32
C SER A 16 13.21 -8.40 -17.95
N HIS A 17 12.30 -8.03 -17.04
CA HIS A 17 12.19 -8.66 -15.70
C HIS A 17 11.89 -10.16 -15.82
N ARG A 18 10.96 -10.54 -16.70
CA ARG A 18 10.60 -11.95 -16.93
C ARG A 18 11.77 -12.75 -17.50
N ILE A 19 12.54 -12.18 -18.42
CA ILE A 19 13.76 -12.80 -18.94
C ILE A 19 14.77 -13.00 -17.80
N ALA A 20 14.99 -11.99 -16.96
CA ALA A 20 15.91 -12.07 -15.83
C ALA A 20 15.48 -13.18 -14.83
N ILE A 21 14.18 -13.26 -14.50
CA ILE A 21 13.62 -14.29 -13.61
C ILE A 21 13.83 -15.69 -14.23
N ASP A 22 13.50 -15.88 -15.53
CA ASP A 22 13.67 -17.16 -16.19
C ASP A 22 15.13 -17.63 -16.28
N ILE A 23 16.08 -16.70 -16.43
CA ILE A 23 17.53 -17.00 -16.37
C ILE A 23 17.92 -17.38 -14.96
N ASN A 24 17.46 -16.63 -13.97
CA ASN A 24 17.74 -16.89 -12.55
C ASN A 24 17.24 -18.28 -12.13
N ASP A 25 16.04 -18.65 -12.54
CA ASP A 25 15.44 -19.96 -12.26
C ASP A 25 16.23 -21.09 -12.93
N TYR A 26 16.68 -20.87 -14.18
CA TYR A 26 17.52 -21.82 -14.88
C TYR A 26 18.86 -22.09 -14.18
N LEU A 27 19.39 -21.06 -13.52
CA LEU A 27 20.64 -21.14 -12.76
C LEU A 27 20.42 -21.69 -11.33
N ASN A 28 19.18 -21.99 -10.93
CA ASN A 28 18.80 -22.38 -9.57
C ASN A 28 19.26 -21.40 -8.49
N ALA A 29 19.28 -20.10 -8.82
CA ALA A 29 19.63 -19.04 -7.88
C ALA A 29 18.42 -18.66 -6.99
N PRO A 30 18.61 -17.94 -5.85
CA PRO A 30 17.52 -17.50 -5.01
C PRO A 30 16.45 -16.72 -5.79
N PRO A 31 15.13 -16.91 -5.49
CA PRO A 31 14.03 -16.33 -6.27
C PRO A 31 14.07 -14.81 -6.34
N ILE A 32 13.82 -14.26 -7.53
CA ILE A 32 13.76 -12.81 -7.81
C ILE A 32 12.40 -12.39 -8.40
N ASP A 33 11.33 -13.15 -8.13
CA ASP A 33 9.96 -12.91 -8.65
C ASP A 33 9.41 -11.54 -8.28
N TRP A 34 9.95 -10.91 -7.22
CA TRP A 34 9.61 -9.57 -6.82
C TRP A 34 9.85 -8.52 -7.93
N MET A 35 10.72 -8.80 -8.91
CA MET A 35 10.96 -7.91 -10.06
C MET A 35 9.72 -7.72 -10.93
N ASN A 36 8.77 -8.67 -10.92
CA ASN A 36 7.49 -8.55 -11.64
C ASN A 36 6.40 -7.84 -10.82
N LYS A 37 6.67 -7.53 -9.56
CA LYS A 37 5.71 -6.82 -8.70
C LYS A 37 5.69 -5.32 -9.03
N PHE A 38 4.53 -4.71 -8.83
CA PHE A 38 4.40 -3.26 -8.89
C PHE A 38 4.85 -2.60 -7.59
N VAL A 39 5.51 -1.46 -7.73
CA VAL A 39 5.67 -0.49 -6.64
C VAL A 39 4.47 0.46 -6.69
N VAL A 40 3.89 0.77 -5.54
CA VAL A 40 2.86 1.80 -5.39
C VAL A 40 3.40 2.93 -4.52
N PHE A 41 3.26 4.17 -4.96
CA PHE A 41 3.80 5.34 -4.24
C PHE A 41 3.01 6.60 -4.54
N SER A 42 3.16 7.60 -3.67
CA SER A 42 2.62 8.95 -3.87
C SER A 42 3.68 9.86 -4.48
N ARG A 43 3.27 10.68 -5.44
CA ARG A 43 4.07 11.77 -6.01
C ARG A 43 3.37 13.10 -5.73
N TYR A 44 4.03 13.99 -5.01
CA TYR A 44 3.53 15.35 -4.77
C TYR A 44 3.61 16.18 -6.04
N ILE A 45 2.53 16.86 -6.37
CA ILE A 45 2.45 17.88 -7.41
C ILE A 45 2.68 19.25 -6.78
N ASN A 46 2.06 19.48 -5.62
CA ASN A 46 2.22 20.64 -4.77
C ASN A 46 1.84 20.25 -3.32
N PRO A 47 2.00 21.15 -2.31
CA PRO A 47 1.71 20.82 -0.92
C PRO A 47 0.27 20.35 -0.62
N LYS A 48 -0.68 20.65 -1.51
CA LYS A 48 -2.11 20.29 -1.34
C LYS A 48 -2.58 19.22 -2.31
N GLU A 49 -1.70 18.73 -3.19
CA GLU A 49 -2.07 17.80 -4.24
C GLU A 49 -0.99 16.76 -4.46
N SER A 50 -1.41 15.51 -4.58
CA SER A 50 -0.57 14.40 -4.93
C SER A 50 -1.31 13.39 -5.80
N GLU A 51 -0.54 12.60 -6.52
CA GLU A 51 -1.00 11.46 -7.30
C GLU A 51 -0.52 10.17 -6.67
N ILE A 52 -1.29 9.09 -6.85
CA ILE A 52 -0.79 7.74 -6.57
C ILE A 52 -0.51 7.05 -7.90
N LEU A 53 0.69 6.51 -8.00
CA LEU A 53 1.19 5.81 -9.18
C LEU A 53 1.49 4.35 -8.84
N ILE A 54 1.36 3.50 -9.84
CA ILE A 54 2.01 2.20 -9.89
C ILE A 54 3.16 2.24 -10.88
N ALA A 55 4.24 1.55 -10.57
CA ALA A 55 5.42 1.46 -11.40
C ALA A 55 6.05 0.07 -11.33
N ASP A 56 6.92 -0.26 -12.28
CA ASP A 56 7.90 -1.32 -12.07
C ASP A 56 8.99 -0.85 -11.09
N TYR A 57 9.77 -1.74 -10.54
CA TYR A 57 10.78 -1.40 -9.52
C TYR A 57 11.90 -0.47 -10.06
N THR A 58 12.10 -0.41 -11.38
CA THR A 58 13.06 0.50 -12.01
C THR A 58 12.49 1.88 -12.31
N LEU A 59 11.20 2.09 -12.07
CA LEU A 59 10.42 3.29 -12.36
C LEU A 59 10.39 3.67 -13.86
N ARG A 60 10.76 2.75 -14.76
CA ARG A 60 10.68 2.96 -16.22
C ARG A 60 9.25 2.88 -16.72
N PHE A 61 8.44 1.99 -16.16
CA PHE A 61 7.01 2.00 -16.33
C PHE A 61 6.37 2.75 -15.17
N GLN A 62 5.60 3.79 -15.45
CA GLN A 62 4.81 4.50 -14.45
C GLN A 62 3.41 4.74 -14.99
N LYS A 63 2.41 4.58 -14.13
CA LYS A 63 1.02 4.87 -14.45
C LYS A 63 0.34 5.54 -13.28
N VAL A 64 -0.23 6.73 -13.49
CA VAL A 64 -1.09 7.41 -12.53
C VAL A 64 -2.39 6.62 -12.37
N ILE A 65 -2.75 6.33 -11.13
CA ILE A 65 -3.95 5.57 -10.75
C ILE A 65 -4.97 6.45 -10.06
N ILE A 66 -4.52 7.28 -9.11
CA ILE A 66 -5.36 8.24 -8.37
C ILE A 66 -4.79 9.63 -8.59
N PHE A 67 -5.66 10.61 -8.79
CA PHE A 67 -5.31 12.01 -8.97
C PHE A 67 -6.38 12.93 -8.37
N GLY A 68 -6.03 14.19 -8.19
CA GLY A 68 -6.90 15.23 -7.65
C GLY A 68 -7.03 15.20 -6.13
N GLY A 69 -6.56 16.27 -5.49
CA GLY A 69 -6.44 16.43 -4.05
C GLY A 69 -5.22 15.70 -3.47
N LEU A 70 -5.06 15.78 -2.16
CA LEU A 70 -3.96 15.15 -1.46
C LEU A 70 -4.30 13.69 -1.17
N ASN A 71 -3.59 12.75 -1.83
CA ASN A 71 -3.73 11.31 -1.70
C ASN A 71 -2.37 10.71 -1.39
N ILE A 72 -2.20 10.10 -0.21
CA ILE A 72 -0.89 9.68 0.30
C ILE A 72 -0.94 8.33 1.01
N PHE A 73 0.23 7.79 1.34
CA PHE A 73 0.41 6.53 2.06
C PHE A 73 -0.25 5.31 1.41
N PRO A 74 -0.01 5.06 0.11
CA PRO A 74 -0.53 3.87 -0.52
C PRO A 74 0.19 2.62 0.01
N LYS A 75 -0.59 1.55 0.26
CA LYS A 75 -0.08 0.24 0.68
C LYS A 75 -0.88 -0.87 0.03
N TRP A 76 -0.23 -1.81 -0.66
CA TRP A 76 -0.87 -2.99 -1.24
C TRP A 76 -1.57 -3.82 -0.15
N THR A 77 -2.75 -4.37 -0.45
CA THR A 77 -3.49 -5.20 0.51
C THR A 77 -2.91 -6.59 0.67
N ASP A 78 -2.28 -7.10 -0.37
CA ASP A 78 -1.69 -8.44 -0.45
C ASP A 78 -0.74 -8.56 -1.65
N ASP A 79 -0.13 -9.71 -1.79
CA ASP A 79 0.82 -10.03 -2.87
C ASP A 79 0.20 -10.10 -4.27
N LYS A 80 -1.12 -10.19 -4.40
CA LYS A 80 -1.80 -10.19 -5.71
C LYS A 80 -1.77 -8.81 -6.36
N GLN A 81 -1.60 -7.76 -5.53
CA GLN A 81 -1.49 -6.37 -5.99
C GLN A 81 -2.69 -5.92 -6.84
N GLU A 82 -3.88 -6.41 -6.51
CA GLU A 82 -5.11 -5.97 -7.17
C GLU A 82 -5.72 -4.75 -6.50
N THR A 83 -5.51 -4.65 -5.18
CA THR A 83 -6.05 -3.55 -4.37
C THR A 83 -5.00 -2.97 -3.46
N PHE A 84 -5.13 -1.67 -3.16
CA PHE A 84 -4.30 -0.99 -2.18
C PHE A 84 -5.12 -0.05 -1.29
N TYR A 85 -4.66 0.18 -0.06
CA TYR A 85 -5.16 1.23 0.82
C TYR A 85 -4.43 2.52 0.54
N TYR A 86 -5.10 3.65 0.73
CA TYR A 86 -4.49 4.98 0.72
C TYR A 86 -5.31 5.95 1.55
N THR A 87 -4.69 7.03 2.02
CA THR A 87 -5.37 8.12 2.72
C THR A 87 -5.65 9.27 1.75
N SER A 88 -6.90 9.71 1.71
CA SER A 88 -7.33 10.88 0.95
C SER A 88 -7.71 12.03 1.88
N TYR A 89 -7.17 13.20 1.59
CA TYR A 89 -7.52 14.48 2.22
C TYR A 89 -8.37 15.36 1.31
N LYS A 90 -9.00 14.76 0.31
CA LYS A 90 -9.86 15.48 -0.65
C LYS A 90 -11.04 16.16 0.04
N ASN A 91 -11.56 15.53 1.08
CA ASN A 91 -12.57 16.10 1.97
C ASN A 91 -11.89 16.62 3.24
N LEU A 92 -12.61 17.44 4.03
CA LEU A 92 -12.09 18.02 5.28
C LEU A 92 -11.63 16.96 6.30
N VAL A 93 -12.20 15.74 6.25
CA VAL A 93 -11.86 14.65 7.15
C VAL A 93 -10.99 13.63 6.42
N PRO A 94 -9.75 13.38 6.90
CA PRO A 94 -8.88 12.35 6.36
C PRO A 94 -9.58 10.98 6.33
N THR A 95 -9.56 10.36 5.17
CA THR A 95 -10.32 9.13 4.92
C THR A 95 -9.43 8.05 4.34
N LEU A 96 -9.40 6.88 4.99
CA LEU A 96 -8.76 5.68 4.47
C LEU A 96 -9.68 5.02 3.46
N LEU A 97 -9.17 4.85 2.26
CA LEU A 97 -9.85 4.26 1.12
C LEU A 97 -9.12 3.00 0.66
N LYS A 98 -9.87 2.02 0.15
CA LYS A 98 -9.36 0.85 -0.58
C LYS A 98 -9.73 1.01 -2.04
N TYR A 99 -8.76 0.87 -2.93
CA TYR A 99 -8.94 1.01 -4.38
C TYR A 99 -8.54 -0.27 -5.11
N ASN A 100 -9.34 -0.68 -6.10
CA ASN A 100 -9.02 -1.81 -6.99
C ASN A 100 -8.55 -1.28 -8.35
N ILE A 101 -7.32 -1.66 -8.76
CA ILE A 101 -6.67 -1.14 -9.96
C ILE A 101 -7.30 -1.62 -11.29
N TYR A 102 -8.03 -2.72 -11.26
CA TYR A 102 -8.69 -3.29 -12.44
C TYR A 102 -10.13 -2.79 -12.59
N THR A 103 -10.92 -2.89 -11.51
CA THR A 103 -12.33 -2.47 -11.53
C THR A 103 -12.51 -0.97 -11.34
N ARG A 104 -11.45 -0.26 -10.88
CA ARG A 104 -11.44 1.17 -10.54
C ARG A 104 -12.44 1.56 -9.46
N LYS A 105 -12.92 0.57 -8.68
CA LYS A 105 -13.84 0.82 -7.55
C LYS A 105 -13.06 1.27 -6.33
N THR A 106 -13.64 2.26 -5.65
CA THR A 106 -13.14 2.78 -4.36
C THR A 106 -14.13 2.42 -3.27
N GLN A 107 -13.62 1.96 -2.14
CA GLN A 107 -14.40 1.66 -0.93
C GLN A 107 -13.86 2.46 0.24
N LYS A 108 -14.74 3.15 0.97
CA LYS A 108 -14.39 3.79 2.23
C LYS A 108 -14.21 2.72 3.32
N ILE A 109 -13.08 2.77 4.02
CA ILE A 109 -12.76 1.85 5.11
C ILE A 109 -13.02 2.53 6.45
N SER A 110 -12.43 3.70 6.66
CA SER A 110 -12.56 4.46 7.91
C SER A 110 -12.20 5.93 7.69
N SER A 111 -12.47 6.76 8.68
CA SER A 111 -12.05 8.16 8.73
C SER A 111 -11.67 8.54 10.15
N SER A 112 -10.92 9.64 10.30
CA SER A 112 -10.51 10.20 11.59
C SER A 112 -10.46 11.72 11.44
N ASP A 113 -10.82 12.46 12.48
CA ASP A 113 -10.79 13.93 12.48
C ASP A 113 -9.35 14.49 12.37
N GLY A 114 -8.36 13.71 12.75
CA GLY A 114 -6.96 14.02 12.54
C GLY A 114 -6.34 13.19 11.43
N MET A 115 -5.27 12.47 11.73
CA MET A 115 -4.59 11.58 10.79
C MET A 115 -5.21 10.19 10.78
N ILE A 116 -5.19 9.52 9.63
CA ILE A 116 -5.42 8.09 9.49
C ILE A 116 -4.52 7.51 8.42
N VAL A 117 -3.72 6.49 8.78
CA VAL A 117 -2.77 5.82 7.88
C VAL A 117 -2.84 4.32 8.10
N CYS A 118 -2.88 3.54 7.03
CA CYS A 118 -2.67 2.10 7.09
C CYS A 118 -1.16 1.84 7.14
N SER A 119 -0.67 1.43 8.32
CA SER A 119 0.76 1.16 8.55
C SER A 119 1.14 -0.24 8.12
N ASP A 120 0.30 -1.25 8.43
CA ASP A 120 0.57 -2.63 8.04
C ASP A 120 -0.71 -3.47 7.89
N ILE A 121 -0.55 -4.66 7.30
CA ILE A 121 -1.64 -5.58 6.99
C ILE A 121 -1.21 -6.98 7.42
N SER A 122 -2.09 -7.70 8.13
CA SER A 122 -1.84 -9.07 8.55
C SER A 122 -1.68 -10.02 7.35
N ASN A 123 -0.96 -11.13 7.52
CA ASN A 123 -0.67 -12.12 6.47
C ASN A 123 -1.95 -12.63 5.76
N LYS A 124 -3.05 -12.74 6.49
CA LYS A 124 -4.36 -13.16 5.93
C LYS A 124 -5.22 -11.98 5.46
N SER A 125 -4.70 -10.77 5.46
CA SER A 125 -5.42 -9.52 5.09
C SER A 125 -6.72 -9.30 5.89
N SER A 126 -6.88 -9.99 7.03
CA SER A 126 -8.07 -9.89 7.90
C SER A 126 -8.00 -8.73 8.89
N LYS A 127 -6.79 -8.26 9.18
CA LYS A 127 -6.55 -7.14 10.09
C LYS A 127 -5.58 -6.15 9.46
N ILE A 128 -5.76 -4.88 9.77
CA ILE A 128 -4.83 -3.81 9.39
C ILE A 128 -4.44 -3.00 10.62
N ILE A 129 -3.19 -2.58 10.65
CA ILE A 129 -2.71 -1.62 11.65
C ILE A 129 -2.95 -0.22 11.10
N LEU A 130 -3.61 0.60 11.91
CA LEU A 130 -3.84 2.00 11.63
C LEU A 130 -3.08 2.86 12.63
N THR A 131 -2.41 3.89 12.13
CA THR A 131 -2.06 5.06 12.94
C THR A 131 -3.20 6.06 12.81
N MET A 132 -3.83 6.44 13.92
CA MET A 132 -4.96 7.38 13.93
C MET A 132 -4.78 8.43 15.01
N ALA A 133 -5.18 9.66 14.72
CA ALA A 133 -5.10 10.79 15.65
C ALA A 133 -6.47 11.47 15.83
N PRO A 134 -7.50 10.80 16.38
CA PRO A 134 -8.85 11.37 16.50
C PRO A 134 -8.91 12.63 17.38
N ASN A 135 -7.98 12.82 18.30
CA ASN A 135 -7.88 13.98 19.18
C ASN A 135 -6.50 14.64 19.06
N ALA A 136 -5.99 14.77 17.84
CA ALA A 136 -4.65 15.30 17.52
C ALA A 136 -3.49 14.49 18.14
N GLN A 137 -3.75 13.37 18.80
CA GLN A 137 -2.74 12.47 19.34
C GLN A 137 -2.71 11.16 18.56
N PRO A 138 -1.60 10.86 17.85
CA PRO A 138 -1.45 9.62 17.11
C PRO A 138 -1.27 8.41 18.02
N ASP A 139 -2.07 7.39 17.81
CA ASP A 139 -2.00 6.09 18.46
C ASP A 139 -2.14 4.96 17.44
N ILE A 140 -1.75 3.77 17.88
CA ILE A 140 -1.87 2.53 17.11
C ILE A 140 -3.23 1.88 17.39
N TYR A 141 -3.90 1.53 16.29
CA TYR A 141 -5.16 0.79 16.29
C TYR A 141 -5.03 -0.45 15.43
N VAL A 142 -5.77 -1.51 15.78
CA VAL A 142 -6.04 -2.63 14.88
C VAL A 142 -7.48 -2.51 14.40
N TYR A 143 -7.67 -2.63 13.10
CA TYR A 143 -8.97 -2.68 12.47
C TYR A 143 -9.19 -4.06 11.86
N ASP A 144 -10.24 -4.74 12.29
CA ASP A 144 -10.68 -6.01 11.71
C ASP A 144 -11.54 -5.73 10.47
N THR A 145 -11.13 -6.27 9.32
CA THR A 145 -11.75 -5.96 8.03
C THR A 145 -13.11 -6.61 7.85
N ALA A 146 -13.39 -7.71 8.56
CA ALA A 146 -14.66 -8.43 8.49
C ALA A 146 -15.72 -7.81 9.42
N SER A 147 -15.37 -7.66 10.70
CA SER A 147 -16.28 -7.09 11.70
C SER A 147 -16.36 -5.57 11.67
N ARG A 148 -15.39 -4.91 11.00
CA ARG A 148 -15.22 -3.44 10.95
C ARG A 148 -14.98 -2.80 12.32
N VAL A 149 -14.55 -3.57 13.30
CA VAL A 149 -14.23 -3.09 14.64
C VAL A 149 -12.81 -2.51 14.67
N LYS A 150 -12.67 -1.35 15.31
CA LYS A 150 -11.39 -0.71 15.60
C LYS A 150 -11.05 -0.86 17.07
N THR A 151 -9.89 -1.41 17.39
CA THR A 151 -9.38 -1.54 18.75
C THR A 151 -8.13 -0.70 18.92
N ARG A 152 -8.16 0.28 19.83
CA ARG A 152 -6.99 1.09 20.18
C ARG A 152 -6.04 0.24 21.02
N LEU A 153 -4.78 0.18 20.62
CA LEU A 153 -3.74 -0.60 21.31
C LEU A 153 -2.86 0.25 22.22
N THR A 154 -2.53 1.46 21.80
CA THR A 154 -1.67 2.36 22.58
C THR A 154 -2.47 3.53 23.15
N ARG A 155 -2.02 4.05 24.31
CA ARG A 155 -2.65 5.15 25.03
C ARG A 155 -1.60 6.02 25.74
N TYR A 156 -0.39 6.01 25.24
CA TYR A 156 0.67 6.84 25.79
C TYR A 156 0.45 8.32 25.40
N ARG A 157 0.99 9.24 26.19
CA ARG A 157 0.86 10.68 25.92
C ARG A 157 1.77 11.18 24.77
N GLY A 158 2.64 10.33 24.27
CA GLY A 158 3.52 10.59 23.13
C GLY A 158 2.87 10.33 21.79
N ILE A 159 3.69 10.23 20.76
CA ILE A 159 3.29 9.95 19.38
C ILE A 159 3.61 8.50 19.06
N ASP A 160 2.59 7.66 18.92
CA ASP A 160 2.74 6.24 18.55
C ASP A 160 2.37 6.05 17.09
N VAL A 161 3.35 5.66 16.26
CA VAL A 161 3.19 5.58 14.80
C VAL A 161 3.90 4.37 14.19
N GLY A 162 3.58 4.05 12.93
CA GLY A 162 4.38 3.13 12.11
C GLY A 162 4.32 1.68 12.57
N GLY A 163 3.18 1.22 13.09
CA GLY A 163 3.04 -0.18 13.54
C GLY A 163 3.23 -1.19 12.42
N SER A 164 3.89 -2.32 12.72
CA SER A 164 4.04 -3.47 11.83
C SER A 164 3.76 -4.77 12.57
N PHE A 165 3.05 -5.70 11.91
CA PHE A 165 2.86 -7.06 12.41
C PHE A 165 4.18 -7.85 12.36
N VAL A 166 4.43 -8.63 13.40
CA VAL A 166 5.56 -9.54 13.50
C VAL A 166 5.14 -10.88 14.11
N GLU A 167 6.01 -11.89 14.06
CA GLU A 167 5.76 -13.23 14.62
C GLU A 167 4.40 -13.81 14.20
N ASN A 168 4.17 -13.92 12.88
CA ASN A 168 2.93 -14.44 12.30
C ASN A 168 1.67 -13.70 12.79
N ASP A 169 1.73 -12.36 12.82
CA ASP A 169 0.65 -11.46 13.24
C ASP A 169 0.28 -11.53 14.73
N SER A 170 1.10 -12.19 15.57
CA SER A 170 0.85 -12.31 17.01
C SER A 170 1.30 -11.10 17.82
N LYS A 171 2.27 -10.34 17.28
CA LYS A 171 2.81 -9.13 17.93
C LYS A 171 2.85 -7.97 16.94
N ILE A 172 2.99 -6.77 17.51
CA ILE A 172 3.14 -5.52 16.76
C ILE A 172 4.36 -4.79 17.31
N VAL A 173 5.22 -4.33 16.42
CA VAL A 173 6.29 -3.35 16.72
C VAL A 173 5.85 -1.99 16.20
N PHE A 174 6.20 -0.91 16.89
CA PHE A 174 5.84 0.45 16.53
C PHE A 174 6.87 1.44 17.08
N VAL A 175 6.80 2.70 16.65
CA VAL A 175 7.63 3.80 17.13
C VAL A 175 6.82 4.61 18.14
N SER A 176 7.44 4.90 19.30
CA SER A 176 6.87 5.70 20.39
C SER A 176 7.87 6.78 20.85
#